data_7e71e60619679096c2c2c48cd8ec24ee
#
_entry.id   7e71e60619679096c2c2c48cd8ec24ee
#
_cell.length_a   1.000
_cell.length_b   1.000
_cell.length_c   1.000
_cell.angle_alpha   90.00
_cell.angle_beta   90.00
_cell.angle_gamma   90.00
#
_symmetry.space_group_name_H-M   'P 1'
#
loop_
_entity.id
_entity.type
_entity.pdbx_description
1 polymer ?
#
loop_
_entity_poly.entity_id
_entity_poly.type
_entity_poly.pdbx_seq_one_letter_code
_entity_poly.pdbx_strand_id
1 'polypeptide(L)'
;MSAVPSTTQAGSAVPAAGSSQETFLDRLGIPHPLRWGFLGVLVFMTGNGVETNFVSPHMANVFGGGDEMINVAATIITFYSLASLVGSYLAGALSDLWGPRRVMLLGLVVWLVFQAAFLGALSTESIPLVAATYFFRGFGFPLFAFSFLVWVNAVVPKERNGAAVGWFYVMFTGGMPTIGSLVAIGLIPAFGGGFFGERWAMAVSSLIVIAGFLIAWLGVREKHGSIRLAPEGETSRQVIFSGVHLAFTNKRVMMGFLTRLINTAPQFGMFIILPTVIAETLGWGQSRWLLMTSIVFAGNILFNAAFGALGDRIGWTTTVRWFGIVGSAIGLLLWWYVPHWVPAGSDWGFVVAVIAGTVFGILLAGFVPLGAIMPALAPDHKGAAMAMYTTAAGGATFLGSAVVAVVRPWGGNVGVVWAFVVLYVLAFLMTFALKVDQPRVGKKDIAAAEA
;
A
#
# COMPACT_ATOMS: atom_id res chain seq x y z
N MET A 1 27.66 20.35 -67.99
CA MET A 1 26.52 21.06 -67.40
C MET A 1 25.29 20.15 -67.54
N SER A 2 24.93 19.42 -66.56
CA SER A 2 23.70 18.62 -66.50
C SER A 2 23.14 18.73 -65.11
N ALA A 3 21.98 19.34 -65.02
CA ALA A 3 21.26 19.59 -63.78
C ALA A 3 20.55 18.29 -63.29
N VAL A 4 20.71 17.95 -62.04
CA VAL A 4 19.98 16.89 -61.32
C VAL A 4 18.70 17.49 -60.74
N PRO A 5 17.51 16.92 -60.97
CA PRO A 5 16.29 17.40 -60.34
C PRO A 5 16.19 16.88 -58.88
N SER A 6 15.94 17.81 -57.98
CA SER A 6 15.62 17.56 -56.57
C SER A 6 14.23 16.92 -56.42
N THR A 7 14.14 15.69 -56.02
CA THR A 7 12.89 15.04 -55.58
C THR A 7 12.53 15.48 -54.17
N THR A 8 11.52 16.33 -54.09
CA THR A 8 10.85 16.70 -52.83
C THR A 8 10.08 15.49 -52.32
N GLN A 9 10.57 14.85 -51.24
CA GLN A 9 9.77 13.87 -50.51
C GLN A 9 8.60 14.57 -49.82
N ALA A 10 7.41 14.28 -50.30
CA ALA A 10 6.18 14.61 -49.61
C ALA A 10 6.13 13.85 -48.27
N GLY A 11 6.28 14.57 -47.18
CA GLY A 11 6.06 14.05 -45.85
C GLY A 11 4.61 13.60 -45.71
N SER A 12 4.41 12.28 -45.55
CA SER A 12 3.12 11.73 -45.16
C SER A 12 2.78 12.24 -43.76
N ALA A 13 1.87 13.21 -43.69
CA ALA A 13 1.27 13.63 -42.44
C ALA A 13 0.59 12.42 -41.81
N VAL A 14 1.11 11.97 -40.64
CA VAL A 14 0.43 11.02 -39.76
C VAL A 14 -0.92 11.67 -39.39
N PRO A 15 -2.07 11.01 -39.60
CA PRO A 15 -3.35 11.57 -39.21
C PRO A 15 -3.32 11.87 -37.71
N ALA A 16 -3.57 13.11 -37.33
CA ALA A 16 -3.80 13.49 -35.93
C ALA A 16 -4.90 12.59 -35.38
N ALA A 17 -4.58 11.81 -34.37
CA ALA A 17 -5.53 11.00 -33.64
C ALA A 17 -6.68 11.92 -33.19
N GLY A 18 -7.90 11.58 -33.62
CA GLY A 18 -9.09 12.37 -33.37
C GLY A 18 -9.15 12.77 -31.90
N SER A 19 -9.45 14.04 -31.67
CA SER A 19 -9.68 14.61 -30.34
C SER A 19 -10.89 13.93 -29.68
N SER A 20 -10.65 12.76 -29.05
CA SER A 20 -11.61 12.21 -28.11
C SER A 20 -11.75 13.22 -26.98
N GLN A 21 -12.95 13.77 -26.79
CA GLN A 21 -13.23 14.70 -25.70
C GLN A 21 -12.73 14.08 -24.40
N GLU A 22 -11.81 14.77 -23.72
CA GLU A 22 -11.30 14.34 -22.42
C GLU A 22 -12.48 14.11 -21.47
N THR A 23 -12.64 12.89 -20.99
CA THR A 23 -13.70 12.57 -20.03
C THR A 23 -13.38 13.20 -18.69
N PHE A 24 -14.38 13.35 -17.82
CA PHE A 24 -14.19 13.83 -16.44
C PHE A 24 -13.13 12.99 -15.69
N LEU A 25 -13.09 11.67 -15.92
CA LEU A 25 -12.11 10.77 -15.31
C LEU A 25 -10.69 11.03 -15.81
N ASP A 26 -10.51 11.34 -17.10
CA ASP A 26 -9.20 11.69 -17.66
C ASP A 26 -8.66 12.98 -17.03
N ARG A 27 -9.54 13.95 -16.75
CA ARG A 27 -9.17 15.19 -16.03
C ARG A 27 -8.78 14.95 -14.58
N LEU A 28 -9.36 13.96 -13.94
CA LEU A 28 -8.98 13.50 -12.59
C LEU A 28 -7.69 12.69 -12.57
N GLY A 29 -7.15 12.27 -13.73
CA GLY A 29 -5.94 11.45 -13.83
C GLY A 29 -6.21 9.94 -13.83
N ILE A 30 -7.47 9.50 -13.95
CA ILE A 30 -7.84 8.10 -14.18
C ILE A 30 -7.98 7.87 -15.69
N PRO A 31 -7.03 7.19 -16.35
CA PRO A 31 -7.07 7.01 -17.80
C PRO A 31 -8.26 6.15 -18.21
N HIS A 32 -9.03 6.62 -19.17
CA HIS A 32 -10.24 5.96 -19.65
C HIS A 32 -10.05 4.47 -20.00
N PRO A 33 -8.94 4.02 -20.66
CA PRO A 33 -8.73 2.61 -20.97
C PRO A 33 -8.56 1.71 -19.74
N LEU A 34 -8.10 2.27 -18.59
CA LEU A 34 -7.77 1.54 -17.37
C LEU A 34 -8.79 1.72 -16.23
N ARG A 35 -9.84 2.53 -16.42
CA ARG A 35 -10.81 2.87 -15.36
C ARG A 35 -11.38 1.67 -14.60
N TRP A 36 -11.70 0.61 -15.31
CA TRP A 36 -12.22 -0.62 -14.70
C TRP A 36 -11.16 -1.39 -13.90
N GLY A 37 -9.89 -1.23 -14.25
CA GLY A 37 -8.78 -1.77 -13.45
C GLY A 37 -8.66 -1.07 -12.10
N PHE A 38 -8.82 0.26 -12.05
CA PHE A 38 -8.86 1.00 -10.80
C PHE A 38 -10.01 0.55 -9.90
N LEU A 39 -11.23 0.42 -10.47
CA LEU A 39 -12.37 -0.12 -9.73
C LEU A 39 -12.14 -1.57 -9.30
N GLY A 40 -11.54 -2.39 -10.17
CA GLY A 40 -11.19 -3.77 -9.86
C GLY A 40 -10.19 -3.88 -8.70
N VAL A 41 -9.19 -3.00 -8.65
CA VAL A 41 -8.26 -2.90 -7.51
C VAL A 41 -8.99 -2.51 -6.24
N LEU A 42 -9.87 -1.51 -6.28
CA LEU A 42 -10.67 -1.12 -5.11
C LEU A 42 -11.46 -2.30 -4.55
N VAL A 43 -12.20 -3.01 -5.41
CA VAL A 43 -13.06 -4.12 -4.99
C VAL A 43 -12.22 -5.32 -4.53
N PHE A 44 -11.14 -5.67 -5.24
CA PHE A 44 -10.22 -6.74 -4.83
C PHE A 44 -9.61 -6.45 -3.47
N MET A 45 -9.10 -5.22 -3.28
CA MET A 45 -8.48 -4.81 -2.01
C MET A 45 -9.51 -4.69 -0.88
N THR A 46 -10.77 -4.39 -1.18
CA THR A 46 -11.86 -4.48 -0.20
C THR A 46 -12.01 -5.91 0.31
N GLY A 47 -12.09 -6.90 -0.59
CA GLY A 47 -12.16 -8.31 -0.19
C GLY A 47 -10.93 -8.75 0.61
N ASN A 48 -9.72 -8.43 0.13
CA ASN A 48 -8.49 -8.73 0.87
C ASN A 48 -8.44 -8.03 2.24
N GLY A 49 -9.07 -6.86 2.37
CA GLY A 49 -9.06 -6.03 3.56
C GLY A 49 -10.08 -6.42 4.65
N VAL A 50 -11.07 -7.26 4.34
CA VAL A 50 -12.12 -7.65 5.29
C VAL A 50 -11.53 -8.17 6.60
N GLU A 51 -10.52 -9.01 6.53
CA GLU A 51 -9.90 -9.65 7.70
C GLU A 51 -8.82 -8.83 8.40
N THR A 52 -8.29 -7.78 7.74
CA THR A 52 -7.07 -7.06 8.17
C THR A 52 -7.10 -6.63 9.63
N ASN A 53 -8.26 -6.22 10.12
CA ASN A 53 -8.42 -5.64 11.45
C ASN A 53 -8.91 -6.62 12.53
N PHE A 54 -9.11 -7.90 12.21
CA PHE A 54 -9.52 -8.92 13.19
C PHE A 54 -8.79 -10.26 13.04
N VAL A 55 -8.02 -10.49 11.98
CA VAL A 55 -7.36 -11.78 11.73
C VAL A 55 -6.37 -12.15 12.83
N SER A 56 -5.68 -11.18 13.45
CA SER A 56 -4.75 -11.43 14.56
C SER A 56 -5.44 -12.03 15.78
N PRO A 57 -6.44 -11.38 16.41
CA PRO A 57 -7.18 -11.96 17.51
C PRO A 57 -7.95 -13.22 17.09
N HIS A 58 -8.46 -13.31 15.86
CA HIS A 58 -9.12 -14.51 15.38
C HIS A 58 -8.19 -15.74 15.41
N MET A 59 -6.97 -15.63 14.86
CA MET A 59 -5.98 -16.72 14.93
C MET A 59 -5.58 -17.03 16.36
N ALA A 60 -5.36 -16.01 17.19
CA ALA A 60 -5.04 -16.24 18.60
C ALA A 60 -6.15 -17.06 19.32
N ASN A 61 -7.41 -16.73 19.06
CA ASN A 61 -8.56 -17.44 19.63
C ASN A 61 -8.67 -18.89 19.10
N VAL A 62 -8.33 -19.15 17.82
CA VAL A 62 -8.24 -20.52 17.27
C VAL A 62 -7.23 -21.37 18.05
N PHE A 63 -6.13 -20.80 18.49
CA PHE A 63 -5.05 -21.50 19.20
C PHE A 63 -5.23 -21.54 20.73
N GLY A 64 -6.38 -21.13 21.25
CA GLY A 64 -6.69 -21.18 22.68
C GLY A 64 -6.66 -19.83 23.39
N GLY A 65 -6.36 -18.75 22.69
CA GLY A 65 -6.39 -17.39 23.22
C GLY A 65 -5.20 -17.00 24.10
N GLY A 66 -5.25 -15.79 24.63
CA GLY A 66 -4.23 -15.25 25.52
C GLY A 66 -3.04 -14.58 24.81
N ASP A 67 -2.20 -13.93 25.60
CA ASP A 67 -1.08 -13.12 25.10
C ASP A 67 -0.04 -13.91 24.30
N GLU A 68 0.21 -15.16 24.70
CA GLU A 68 1.14 -16.04 23.99
C GLU A 68 0.64 -16.32 22.55
N MET A 69 -0.64 -16.59 22.40
CA MET A 69 -1.23 -16.87 21.08
C MET A 69 -1.33 -15.63 20.21
N ILE A 70 -1.45 -14.44 20.78
CA ILE A 70 -1.30 -13.18 20.01
C ILE A 70 0.13 -13.03 19.47
N ASN A 71 1.16 -13.44 20.21
CA ASN A 71 2.54 -13.44 19.73
C ASN A 71 2.74 -14.47 18.60
N VAL A 72 2.11 -15.63 18.69
CA VAL A 72 2.10 -16.65 17.62
C VAL A 72 1.41 -16.08 16.37
N ALA A 73 0.24 -15.46 16.52
CA ALA A 73 -0.48 -14.82 15.40
C ALA A 73 0.36 -13.71 14.75
N ALA A 74 1.03 -12.86 15.55
CA ALA A 74 1.94 -11.83 15.04
C ALA A 74 3.10 -12.44 14.23
N THR A 75 3.64 -13.57 14.67
CA THR A 75 4.69 -14.29 13.94
C THR A 75 4.18 -14.85 12.61
N ILE A 76 2.99 -15.44 12.58
CA ILE A 76 2.34 -15.93 11.37
C ILE A 76 2.10 -14.78 10.38
N ILE A 77 1.60 -13.64 10.87
CA ILE A 77 1.39 -12.42 10.06
C ILE A 77 2.73 -11.89 9.54
N THR A 78 3.81 -12.03 10.29
CA THR A 78 5.15 -11.64 9.83
C THR A 78 5.60 -12.49 8.63
N PHE A 79 5.39 -13.80 8.66
CA PHE A 79 5.69 -14.67 7.52
C PHE A 79 4.81 -14.37 6.31
N TYR A 80 3.50 -14.14 6.50
CA TYR A 80 2.60 -13.66 5.46
C TYR A 80 3.12 -12.36 4.82
N SER A 81 3.55 -11.43 5.65
CA SER A 81 4.02 -10.12 5.23
C SER A 81 5.38 -10.19 4.52
N LEU A 82 6.23 -11.14 4.88
CA LEU A 82 7.46 -11.46 4.16
C LEU A 82 7.14 -11.95 2.74
N ALA A 83 6.17 -12.85 2.60
CA ALA A 83 5.69 -13.30 1.29
C ALA A 83 5.12 -12.12 0.48
N SER A 84 4.39 -11.21 1.13
CA SER A 84 3.86 -9.99 0.49
C SER A 84 4.96 -9.03 0.02
N LEU A 85 6.03 -8.87 0.79
CA LEU A 85 7.22 -8.10 0.40
C LEU A 85 7.85 -8.69 -0.87
N VAL A 86 8.13 -9.99 -0.86
CA VAL A 86 8.71 -10.70 -2.02
C VAL A 86 7.74 -10.67 -3.20
N GLY A 87 6.45 -10.88 -2.96
CA GLY A 87 5.39 -10.81 -3.97
C GLY A 87 5.27 -9.43 -4.62
N SER A 88 5.43 -8.36 -3.84
CA SER A 88 5.42 -6.98 -4.35
C SER A 88 6.57 -6.70 -5.31
N TYR A 89 7.75 -7.22 -4.99
CA TYR A 89 8.91 -7.14 -5.87
C TYR A 89 8.71 -7.98 -7.14
N LEU A 90 8.28 -9.24 -6.98
CA LEU A 90 8.03 -10.15 -8.09
C LEU A 90 6.91 -9.67 -9.01
N ALA A 91 5.90 -8.98 -8.49
CA ALA A 91 4.83 -8.40 -9.30
C ALA A 91 5.37 -7.47 -10.39
N GLY A 92 6.35 -6.61 -10.07
CA GLY A 92 7.03 -5.77 -11.04
C GLY A 92 7.79 -6.59 -12.08
N ALA A 93 8.74 -7.40 -11.64
CA ALA A 93 9.62 -8.16 -12.51
C ALA A 93 8.88 -9.17 -13.42
N LEU A 94 7.88 -9.88 -12.87
CA LEU A 94 7.08 -10.83 -13.66
C LEU A 94 6.14 -10.10 -14.63
N SER A 95 5.61 -8.92 -14.27
CA SER A 95 4.80 -8.11 -15.18
C SER A 95 5.61 -7.61 -16.37
N ASP A 96 6.85 -7.23 -16.16
CA ASP A 96 7.76 -6.83 -17.23
C ASP A 96 8.08 -7.99 -18.18
N LEU A 97 8.16 -9.22 -17.65
CA LEU A 97 8.49 -10.41 -18.43
C LEU A 97 7.29 -11.07 -19.14
N TRP A 98 6.15 -11.20 -18.43
CA TRP A 98 5.00 -12.00 -18.89
C TRP A 98 3.78 -11.14 -19.28
N GLY A 99 3.84 -9.85 -18.99
CA GLY A 99 2.72 -8.92 -19.11
C GLY A 99 1.85 -8.90 -17.82
N PRO A 100 1.43 -7.71 -17.40
CA PRO A 100 0.70 -7.49 -16.14
C PRO A 100 -0.55 -8.36 -15.98
N ARG A 101 -1.30 -8.56 -17.05
CA ARG A 101 -2.56 -9.31 -17.02
C ARG A 101 -2.39 -10.76 -16.58
N ARG A 102 -1.32 -11.43 -17.03
CA ARG A 102 -1.04 -12.83 -16.62
C ARG A 102 -0.64 -12.91 -15.16
N VAL A 103 0.12 -11.93 -14.69
CA VAL A 103 0.57 -11.89 -13.29
C VAL A 103 -0.60 -11.57 -12.36
N MET A 104 -1.55 -10.70 -12.77
CA MET A 104 -2.81 -10.48 -12.05
C MET A 104 -3.63 -11.78 -11.90
N LEU A 105 -3.72 -12.59 -12.96
CA LEU A 105 -4.39 -13.90 -12.89
C LEU A 105 -3.67 -14.85 -11.92
N LEU A 106 -2.34 -14.91 -11.98
CA LEU A 106 -1.55 -15.69 -11.02
C LEU A 106 -1.82 -15.22 -9.58
N GLY A 107 -1.89 -13.91 -9.36
CA GLY A 107 -2.22 -13.32 -8.06
C GLY A 107 -3.59 -13.77 -7.53
N LEU A 108 -4.63 -13.78 -8.38
CA LEU A 108 -5.95 -14.29 -8.02
C LEU A 108 -5.91 -15.77 -7.65
N VAL A 109 -5.28 -16.61 -8.50
CA VAL A 109 -5.23 -18.06 -8.28
C VAL A 109 -4.52 -18.37 -6.96
N VAL A 110 -3.36 -17.77 -6.73
CA VAL A 110 -2.61 -17.92 -5.47
C VAL A 110 -3.46 -17.47 -4.29
N TRP A 111 -4.11 -16.30 -4.39
CA TRP A 111 -4.95 -15.80 -3.30
C TRP A 111 -6.10 -16.76 -2.98
N LEU A 112 -6.86 -17.23 -3.96
CA LEU A 112 -8.02 -18.10 -3.75
C LEU A 112 -7.65 -19.49 -3.23
N VAL A 113 -6.63 -20.12 -3.83
CA VAL A 113 -6.18 -21.45 -3.41
C VAL A 113 -5.70 -21.43 -1.96
N PHE A 114 -4.88 -20.45 -1.61
CA PHE A 114 -4.35 -20.37 -0.25
C PHE A 114 -5.31 -19.73 0.75
N GLN A 115 -6.33 -18.96 0.32
CA GLN A 115 -7.44 -18.56 1.19
C GLN A 115 -8.29 -19.77 1.59
N ALA A 116 -8.64 -20.63 0.63
CA ALA A 116 -9.39 -21.85 0.93
C ALA A 116 -8.56 -22.79 1.84
N ALA A 117 -7.28 -22.96 1.55
CA ALA A 117 -6.37 -23.75 2.38
C ALA A 117 -6.21 -23.17 3.79
N PHE A 118 -6.11 -21.85 3.94
CA PHE A 118 -6.02 -21.17 5.23
C PHE A 118 -7.30 -21.36 6.06
N LEU A 119 -8.47 -21.16 5.46
CA LEU A 119 -9.74 -21.40 6.14
C LEU A 119 -9.91 -22.87 6.59
N GLY A 120 -9.43 -23.82 5.77
CA GLY A 120 -9.36 -25.23 6.14
C GLY A 120 -8.38 -25.49 7.30
N ALA A 121 -7.19 -24.89 7.23
CA ALA A 121 -6.17 -25.01 8.26
C ALA A 121 -6.62 -24.48 9.63
N LEU A 122 -7.37 -23.38 9.67
CA LEU A 122 -7.96 -22.85 10.91
C LEU A 122 -8.85 -23.87 11.63
N SER A 123 -9.47 -24.83 10.90
CA SER A 123 -10.29 -25.88 11.50
C SER A 123 -9.45 -27.00 12.15
N THR A 124 -8.18 -27.10 11.84
CA THR A 124 -7.27 -28.11 12.38
C THR A 124 -6.53 -27.63 13.63
N GLU A 125 -6.62 -26.32 13.95
CA GLU A 125 -5.88 -25.66 15.05
C GLU A 125 -4.35 -25.85 14.96
N SER A 126 -3.86 -26.32 13.82
CA SER A 126 -2.43 -26.58 13.58
C SER A 126 -1.68 -25.30 13.22
N ILE A 127 -0.90 -24.78 14.16
CA ILE A 127 -0.08 -23.57 13.97
C ILE A 127 0.80 -23.67 12.71
N PRO A 128 1.57 -24.78 12.45
CA PRO A 128 2.40 -24.88 11.25
C PRO A 128 1.59 -24.86 9.96
N LEU A 129 0.42 -25.50 9.92
CA LEU A 129 -0.42 -25.54 8.72
C LEU A 129 -1.06 -24.19 8.44
N VAL A 130 -1.55 -23.50 9.47
CA VAL A 130 -2.07 -22.12 9.37
C VAL A 130 -0.95 -21.19 8.90
N ALA A 131 0.25 -21.27 9.48
CA ALA A 131 1.38 -20.45 9.08
C ALA A 131 1.78 -20.68 7.63
N ALA A 132 1.89 -21.93 7.18
CA ALA A 132 2.27 -22.26 5.80
C ALA A 132 1.22 -21.76 4.79
N THR A 133 -0.06 -22.03 5.03
CA THR A 133 -1.12 -21.62 4.11
C THR A 133 -1.26 -20.09 4.05
N TYR A 134 -1.15 -19.42 5.19
CA TYR A 134 -1.22 -17.96 5.25
C TYR A 134 0.03 -17.31 4.61
N PHE A 135 1.22 -17.90 4.78
CA PHE A 135 2.44 -17.45 4.10
C PHE A 135 2.27 -17.41 2.59
N PHE A 136 1.87 -18.51 1.96
CA PHE A 136 1.72 -18.55 0.50
C PHE A 136 0.60 -17.64 0.00
N ARG A 137 -0.46 -17.43 0.79
CA ARG A 137 -1.50 -16.47 0.47
C ARG A 137 -0.95 -15.04 0.38
N GLY A 138 0.10 -14.73 1.13
CA GLY A 138 0.76 -13.41 1.13
C GLY A 138 1.26 -12.94 -0.25
N PHE A 139 1.51 -13.84 -1.19
CA PHE A 139 1.85 -13.48 -2.57
C PHE A 139 0.65 -12.97 -3.38
N GLY A 140 -0.59 -13.32 -3.01
CA GLY A 140 -1.77 -13.15 -3.87
C GLY A 140 -2.08 -11.70 -4.20
N PHE A 141 -2.32 -10.85 -3.19
CA PHE A 141 -2.72 -9.47 -3.43
C PHE A 141 -1.61 -8.61 -4.09
N PRO A 142 -0.31 -8.77 -3.73
CA PRO A 142 0.70 -7.98 -4.40
C PRO A 142 0.83 -8.31 -5.88
N LEU A 143 0.77 -9.60 -6.23
CA LEU A 143 0.80 -10.03 -7.63
C LEU A 143 -0.38 -9.48 -8.43
N PHE A 144 -1.55 -9.31 -7.82
CA PHE A 144 -2.68 -8.67 -8.48
C PHE A 144 -2.51 -7.14 -8.56
N ALA A 145 -2.42 -6.48 -7.41
CA ALA A 145 -2.52 -5.03 -7.34
C ALA A 145 -1.30 -4.31 -7.94
N PHE A 146 -0.07 -4.74 -7.61
CA PHE A 146 1.12 -4.07 -8.14
C PHE A 146 1.39 -4.40 -9.59
N SER A 147 0.93 -5.53 -10.12
CA SER A 147 0.94 -5.78 -11.56
C SER A 147 0.03 -4.81 -12.31
N PHE A 148 -1.14 -4.47 -11.75
CA PHE A 148 -1.96 -3.42 -12.32
C PHE A 148 -1.27 -2.05 -12.27
N LEU A 149 -0.53 -1.74 -11.20
CA LEU A 149 0.27 -0.52 -11.13
C LEU A 149 1.36 -0.46 -12.21
N VAL A 150 2.02 -1.58 -12.51
CA VAL A 150 2.97 -1.67 -13.64
C VAL A 150 2.26 -1.38 -14.96
N TRP A 151 1.06 -1.91 -15.15
CA TRP A 151 0.24 -1.64 -16.33
C TRP A 151 -0.12 -0.15 -16.45
N VAL A 152 -0.52 0.48 -15.36
CA VAL A 152 -0.78 1.94 -15.31
C VAL A 152 0.47 2.71 -15.76
N ASN A 153 1.64 2.38 -15.23
CA ASN A 153 2.90 3.05 -15.57
C ASN A 153 3.32 2.86 -17.04
N ALA A 154 2.93 1.74 -17.66
CA ALA A 154 3.23 1.46 -19.07
C ALA A 154 2.33 2.23 -20.05
N VAL A 155 1.10 2.56 -19.65
CA VAL A 155 0.08 3.16 -20.52
C VAL A 155 0.01 4.68 -20.37
N VAL A 156 0.20 5.18 -19.13
CA VAL A 156 -0.01 6.60 -18.81
C VAL A 156 1.20 7.44 -19.20
N PRO A 157 1.02 8.57 -19.91
CA PRO A 157 2.09 9.51 -20.20
C PRO A 157 2.77 10.02 -18.92
N LYS A 158 4.07 10.30 -19.00
CA LYS A 158 4.90 10.69 -17.83
C LYS A 158 4.33 11.89 -17.06
N GLU A 159 3.75 12.85 -17.78
CA GLU A 159 3.18 14.09 -17.24
C GLU A 159 1.94 13.84 -16.35
N ARG A 160 1.22 12.75 -16.57
CA ARG A 160 -0.01 12.38 -15.84
C ARG A 160 0.17 11.18 -14.93
N ASN A 161 1.35 10.54 -14.97
CA ASN A 161 1.60 9.30 -14.25
C ASN A 161 1.49 9.47 -12.72
N GLY A 162 1.95 10.60 -12.19
CA GLY A 162 1.83 10.91 -10.76
C GLY A 162 0.39 10.89 -10.26
N ALA A 163 -0.55 11.49 -11.01
CA ALA A 163 -1.97 11.49 -10.68
C ALA A 163 -2.56 10.07 -10.74
N ALA A 164 -2.24 9.29 -11.79
CA ALA A 164 -2.73 7.93 -11.95
C ALA A 164 -2.21 6.99 -10.83
N VAL A 165 -0.95 7.09 -10.47
CA VAL A 165 -0.36 6.36 -9.32
C VAL A 165 -1.03 6.79 -8.01
N GLY A 166 -1.31 8.09 -7.84
CA GLY A 166 -2.06 8.60 -6.69
C GLY A 166 -3.44 7.94 -6.58
N TRP A 167 -4.19 7.89 -7.67
CA TRP A 167 -5.50 7.20 -7.70
C TRP A 167 -5.38 5.69 -7.47
N PHE A 168 -4.33 5.04 -7.95
CA PHE A 168 -4.07 3.64 -7.61
C PHE A 168 -3.98 3.44 -6.09
N TYR A 169 -3.22 4.28 -5.39
CA TYR A 169 -3.11 4.17 -3.93
C TYR A 169 -4.41 4.54 -3.21
N VAL A 170 -5.21 5.49 -3.74
CA VAL A 170 -6.56 5.75 -3.22
C VAL A 170 -7.43 4.49 -3.29
N MET A 171 -7.42 3.77 -4.42
CA MET A 171 -8.19 2.53 -4.57
C MET A 171 -7.61 1.40 -3.71
N PHE A 172 -6.30 1.28 -3.64
CA PHE A 172 -5.61 0.26 -2.86
C PHE A 172 -5.86 0.42 -1.34
N THR A 173 -5.57 1.60 -0.78
CA THR A 173 -5.75 1.88 0.65
C THR A 173 -7.21 2.12 1.01
N GLY A 174 -8.01 2.68 0.10
CA GLY A 174 -9.45 2.81 0.26
C GLY A 174 -10.14 1.44 0.39
N GLY A 175 -9.72 0.47 -0.39
CA GLY A 175 -10.23 -0.90 -0.30
C GLY A 175 -9.84 -1.57 1.02
N MET A 176 -8.55 -1.69 1.28
CA MET A 176 -8.06 -2.57 2.35
C MET A 176 -8.43 -2.13 3.78
N PRO A 177 -7.91 -1.01 4.33
CA PRO A 177 -8.23 -0.69 5.72
C PRO A 177 -9.56 0.05 5.91
N THR A 178 -10.12 0.69 4.86
CA THR A 178 -11.32 1.52 5.01
C THR A 178 -12.59 0.73 4.65
N ILE A 179 -12.82 0.43 3.38
CA ILE A 179 -14.04 -0.24 2.93
C ILE A 179 -14.07 -1.69 3.41
N GLY A 180 -12.93 -2.39 3.44
CA GLY A 180 -12.84 -3.75 3.98
C GLY A 180 -13.34 -3.82 5.42
N SER A 181 -12.96 -2.88 6.28
CA SER A 181 -13.46 -2.80 7.66
C SER A 181 -14.97 -2.51 7.72
N LEU A 182 -15.48 -1.60 6.88
CA LEU A 182 -16.94 -1.33 6.81
C LEU A 182 -17.73 -2.57 6.36
N VAL A 183 -17.19 -3.32 5.40
CA VAL A 183 -17.79 -4.60 4.95
C VAL A 183 -17.77 -5.62 6.10
N ALA A 184 -16.68 -5.71 6.86
CA ALA A 184 -16.59 -6.60 8.01
C ALA A 184 -17.63 -6.25 9.10
N ILE A 185 -17.88 -4.95 9.36
CA ILE A 185 -18.94 -4.49 10.28
C ILE A 185 -20.32 -5.06 9.90
N GLY A 186 -20.60 -5.15 8.60
CA GLY A 186 -21.88 -5.72 8.11
C GLY A 186 -21.87 -7.25 8.09
N LEU A 187 -20.79 -7.87 7.60
CA LEU A 187 -20.74 -9.32 7.41
C LEU A 187 -20.67 -10.11 8.73
N ILE A 188 -19.84 -9.66 9.70
CA ILE A 188 -19.66 -10.40 10.94
C ILE A 188 -20.98 -10.61 11.69
N PRO A 189 -21.79 -9.56 11.97
CA PRO A 189 -23.11 -9.75 12.60
C PRO A 189 -24.12 -10.51 11.73
N ALA A 190 -24.09 -10.31 10.40
CA ALA A 190 -25.00 -11.01 9.48
C ALA A 190 -24.83 -12.53 9.53
N PHE A 191 -23.65 -13.02 9.87
CA PHE A 191 -23.34 -14.44 10.04
C PHE A 191 -23.29 -14.89 11.52
N GLY A 192 -23.99 -14.20 12.41
CA GLY A 192 -24.16 -14.60 13.81
C GLY A 192 -23.16 -13.99 14.79
N GLY A 193 -22.26 -13.12 14.31
CA GLY A 193 -21.29 -12.40 15.14
C GLY A 193 -20.14 -13.28 15.68
N GLY A 194 -19.21 -12.65 16.41
CA GLY A 194 -18.11 -13.31 17.08
C GLY A 194 -17.25 -14.17 16.14
N PHE A 195 -16.64 -15.20 16.70
CA PHE A 195 -15.72 -16.09 16.00
C PHE A 195 -16.31 -16.76 14.74
N PHE A 196 -17.56 -17.21 14.79
CA PHE A 196 -18.25 -17.82 13.64
C PHE A 196 -18.51 -16.81 12.52
N GLY A 197 -18.98 -15.62 12.90
CA GLY A 197 -19.23 -14.52 11.95
C GLY A 197 -17.94 -14.04 11.26
N GLU A 198 -16.81 -13.94 11.99
CA GLU A 198 -15.50 -13.62 11.45
C GLU A 198 -15.05 -14.62 10.38
N ARG A 199 -15.22 -15.92 10.67
CA ARG A 199 -14.84 -17.00 9.75
C ARG A 199 -15.63 -16.95 8.46
N TRP A 200 -16.95 -16.72 8.53
CA TRP A 200 -17.79 -16.56 7.36
C TRP A 200 -17.49 -15.25 6.60
N ALA A 201 -17.17 -14.17 7.30
CA ALA A 201 -16.73 -12.93 6.66
C ALA A 201 -15.45 -13.15 5.82
N MET A 202 -14.49 -13.91 6.34
CA MET A 202 -13.29 -14.31 5.57
C MET A 202 -13.61 -15.21 4.38
N ALA A 203 -14.60 -16.11 4.49
CA ALA A 203 -15.02 -16.94 3.36
C ALA A 203 -15.71 -16.11 2.26
N VAL A 204 -16.64 -15.24 2.64
CA VAL A 204 -17.37 -14.35 1.71
C VAL A 204 -16.44 -13.33 1.05
N SER A 205 -15.36 -12.91 1.71
CA SER A 205 -14.36 -12.01 1.12
C SER A 205 -13.79 -12.56 -0.19
N SER A 206 -13.74 -13.88 -0.35
CA SER A 206 -13.31 -14.54 -1.59
C SER A 206 -14.18 -14.17 -2.80
N LEU A 207 -15.48 -14.01 -2.59
CA LEU A 207 -16.41 -13.59 -3.65
C LEU A 207 -16.14 -12.13 -4.06
N ILE A 208 -15.82 -11.27 -3.08
CA ILE A 208 -15.48 -9.86 -3.34
C ILE A 208 -14.16 -9.78 -4.12
N VAL A 209 -13.17 -10.60 -3.76
CA VAL A 209 -11.89 -10.69 -4.47
C VAL A 209 -12.09 -11.16 -5.91
N ILE A 210 -12.90 -12.19 -6.14
CA ILE A 210 -13.25 -12.66 -7.49
C ILE A 210 -13.95 -11.55 -8.27
N ALA A 211 -14.92 -10.86 -7.69
CA ALA A 211 -15.62 -9.75 -8.34
C ALA A 211 -14.64 -8.64 -8.75
N GLY A 212 -13.74 -8.23 -7.87
CA GLY A 212 -12.69 -7.24 -8.17
C GLY A 212 -11.80 -7.65 -9.33
N PHE A 213 -11.35 -8.91 -9.33
CA PHE A 213 -10.58 -9.46 -10.45
C PHE A 213 -11.38 -9.45 -11.76
N LEU A 214 -12.63 -9.90 -11.75
CA LEU A 214 -13.47 -9.96 -12.96
C LEU A 214 -13.71 -8.56 -13.52
N ILE A 215 -13.95 -7.56 -12.67
CA ILE A 215 -14.11 -6.16 -13.08
C ILE A 215 -12.84 -5.69 -13.83
N ALA A 216 -11.64 -5.94 -13.28
CA ALA A 216 -10.40 -5.57 -13.94
C ALA A 216 -10.17 -6.40 -15.21
N TRP A 217 -10.36 -7.71 -15.14
CA TRP A 217 -10.06 -8.65 -16.23
C TRP A 217 -10.92 -8.45 -17.47
N LEU A 218 -12.22 -8.24 -17.27
CA LEU A 218 -13.20 -8.06 -18.35
C LEU A 218 -13.28 -6.60 -18.81
N GLY A 219 -13.07 -5.65 -17.89
CA GLY A 219 -13.22 -4.22 -18.16
C GLY A 219 -12.00 -3.59 -18.85
N VAL A 220 -10.78 -4.07 -18.58
CA VAL A 220 -9.57 -3.53 -19.18
C VAL A 220 -9.17 -4.34 -20.41
N ARG A 221 -9.25 -3.73 -21.59
CA ARG A 221 -8.94 -4.36 -22.89
C ARG A 221 -7.70 -3.76 -23.57
N GLU A 222 -6.90 -3.03 -22.82
CA GLU A 222 -5.71 -2.35 -23.30
C GLU A 222 -4.58 -3.37 -23.58
N LYS A 223 -3.79 -3.16 -24.66
CA LYS A 223 -2.86 -4.17 -25.22
C LYS A 223 -1.60 -4.41 -24.37
N HIS A 224 -1.08 -3.36 -23.70
CA HIS A 224 0.15 -3.47 -22.89
C HIS A 224 0.03 -4.45 -21.72
N GLY A 225 -1.19 -4.78 -21.29
CA GLY A 225 -1.41 -5.78 -20.27
C GLY A 225 -0.99 -7.20 -20.63
N SER A 226 -0.86 -7.52 -21.93
CA SER A 226 -0.61 -8.88 -22.42
C SER A 226 0.74 -9.07 -23.10
N ILE A 227 1.55 -8.01 -23.22
CA ILE A 227 2.86 -8.05 -23.89
C ILE A 227 3.98 -7.91 -22.86
N ARG A 228 5.18 -8.34 -23.25
CA ARG A 228 6.41 -8.09 -22.50
C ARG A 228 6.71 -6.59 -22.49
N LEU A 229 6.96 -6.02 -21.32
CA LEU A 229 7.26 -4.60 -21.12
C LEU A 229 8.75 -4.33 -20.93
N ALA A 230 9.54 -5.36 -20.54
CA ALA A 230 10.99 -5.24 -20.38
C ALA A 230 11.67 -4.87 -21.71
N PRO A 231 12.74 -4.04 -21.70
CA PRO A 231 13.50 -3.66 -22.86
C PRO A 231 13.98 -4.88 -23.67
N GLU A 232 14.06 -4.71 -25.00
CA GLU A 232 14.60 -5.73 -25.88
C GLU A 232 16.10 -5.96 -25.58
N GLY A 233 16.49 -7.22 -25.44
CA GLY A 233 17.89 -7.62 -25.14
C GLY A 233 18.20 -7.82 -23.65
N GLU A 234 17.36 -7.36 -22.74
CA GLU A 234 17.55 -7.64 -21.30
C GLU A 234 17.18 -9.08 -20.96
N THR A 235 18.07 -9.76 -20.23
CA THR A 235 17.79 -11.10 -19.72
C THR A 235 16.83 -11.03 -18.52
N SER A 236 16.06 -12.10 -18.30
CA SER A 236 15.13 -12.18 -17.15
C SER A 236 15.84 -11.93 -15.81
N ARG A 237 17.10 -12.36 -15.70
CA ARG A 237 17.90 -12.15 -14.49
C ARG A 237 18.24 -10.67 -14.28
N GLN A 238 18.59 -9.94 -15.33
CA GLN A 238 18.87 -8.50 -15.23
C GLN A 238 17.62 -7.73 -14.80
N VAL A 239 16.47 -8.01 -15.40
CA VAL A 239 15.19 -7.40 -15.03
C VAL A 239 14.86 -7.65 -13.55
N ILE A 240 15.00 -8.92 -13.10
CA ILE A 240 14.65 -9.27 -11.72
C ILE A 240 15.58 -8.61 -10.69
N PHE A 241 16.86 -8.42 -10.97
CA PHE A 241 17.80 -7.93 -9.96
C PHE A 241 18.13 -6.43 -10.06
N SER A 242 17.65 -5.71 -11.07
CA SER A 242 17.98 -4.29 -11.30
C SER A 242 17.66 -3.38 -10.11
N GLY A 243 16.49 -3.51 -9.52
CA GLY A 243 16.05 -2.70 -8.37
C GLY A 243 16.87 -2.97 -7.11
N VAL A 244 17.12 -4.25 -6.82
CA VAL A 244 17.94 -4.67 -5.67
C VAL A 244 19.37 -4.16 -5.85
N HIS A 245 19.97 -4.32 -7.03
CA HIS A 245 21.30 -3.81 -7.33
C HIS A 245 21.39 -2.29 -7.10
N LEU A 246 20.42 -1.53 -7.61
CA LEU A 246 20.37 -0.08 -7.41
C LEU A 246 20.31 0.30 -5.92
N ALA A 247 19.51 -0.41 -5.12
CA ALA A 247 19.38 -0.13 -3.69
C ALA A 247 20.72 -0.32 -2.96
N PHE A 248 21.50 -1.36 -3.29
CA PHE A 248 22.79 -1.61 -2.65
C PHE A 248 23.93 -0.73 -3.19
N THR A 249 23.83 -0.24 -4.43
CA THR A 249 24.85 0.62 -5.03
C THR A 249 24.61 2.11 -4.74
N ASN A 250 23.36 2.53 -4.61
CA ASN A 250 23.01 3.93 -4.32
C ASN A 250 22.47 4.09 -2.90
N LYS A 251 23.34 4.56 -1.97
CA LYS A 251 22.99 4.76 -0.55
C LYS A 251 21.79 5.68 -0.34
N ARG A 252 21.55 6.69 -1.20
CA ARG A 252 20.41 7.60 -1.09
C ARG A 252 19.10 6.91 -1.44
N VAL A 253 19.10 6.05 -2.46
CA VAL A 253 17.95 5.22 -2.82
C VAL A 253 17.64 4.24 -1.68
N MET A 254 18.64 3.60 -1.09
CA MET A 254 18.45 2.74 0.08
C MET A 254 17.85 3.51 1.26
N MET A 255 18.32 4.73 1.56
CA MET A 255 17.75 5.55 2.64
C MET A 255 16.31 5.97 2.34
N GLY A 256 15.98 6.28 1.08
CA GLY A 256 14.61 6.55 0.64
C GLY A 256 13.71 5.33 0.80
N PHE A 257 14.19 4.15 0.40
CA PHE A 257 13.52 2.86 0.60
C PHE A 257 13.22 2.60 2.09
N LEU A 258 14.23 2.72 2.96
CA LEU A 258 14.07 2.51 4.40
C LEU A 258 13.13 3.56 5.03
N THR A 259 13.23 4.83 4.62
CA THR A 259 12.33 5.89 5.08
C THR A 259 10.87 5.57 4.73
N ARG A 260 10.62 5.10 3.49
CA ARG A 260 9.28 4.70 3.05
C ARG A 260 8.76 3.47 3.80
N LEU A 261 9.63 2.49 3.98
CA LEU A 261 9.34 1.26 4.72
C LEU A 261 8.91 1.57 6.16
N ILE A 262 9.73 2.37 6.88
CA ILE A 262 9.50 2.75 8.28
C ILE A 262 8.24 3.62 8.41
N ASN A 263 8.02 4.57 7.49
CA ASN A 263 6.88 5.48 7.59
C ASN A 263 5.55 4.73 7.77
N THR A 264 5.33 3.67 7.01
CA THR A 264 4.04 2.96 6.98
C THR A 264 4.00 1.72 7.89
N ALA A 265 5.15 1.21 8.33
CA ALA A 265 5.22 0.00 9.16
C ALA A 265 4.37 0.06 10.45
N PRO A 266 4.32 1.17 11.21
CA PRO A 266 3.50 1.25 12.42
C PRO A 266 2.01 1.01 12.18
N GLN A 267 1.46 1.43 11.05
CA GLN A 267 0.08 1.14 10.66
C GLN A 267 -0.21 -0.37 10.77
N PHE A 268 0.64 -1.19 10.18
CA PHE A 268 0.45 -2.65 10.14
C PHE A 268 0.73 -3.32 11.49
N GLY A 269 1.68 -2.80 12.26
CA GLY A 269 1.89 -3.27 13.63
C GLY A 269 0.70 -2.97 14.54
N MET A 270 0.11 -1.77 14.40
CA MET A 270 -1.07 -1.38 15.20
C MET A 270 -2.31 -2.22 14.86
N PHE A 271 -2.45 -2.71 13.62
CA PHE A 271 -3.52 -3.65 13.25
C PHE A 271 -3.41 -5.02 13.95
N ILE A 272 -2.27 -5.34 14.53
CA ILE A 272 -2.07 -6.58 15.29
C ILE A 272 -2.45 -6.37 16.76
N ILE A 273 -2.05 -5.23 17.36
CA ILE A 273 -2.19 -5.01 18.81
C ILE A 273 -3.45 -4.22 19.20
N LEU A 274 -3.88 -3.25 18.42
CA LEU A 274 -5.03 -2.40 18.76
C LEU A 274 -6.40 -3.09 18.72
N PRO A 275 -6.67 -4.11 17.87
CA PRO A 275 -7.96 -4.80 17.91
C PRO A 275 -8.34 -5.25 19.30
N THR A 276 -7.46 -6.01 19.96
CA THR A 276 -7.66 -6.50 21.35
C THR A 276 -7.73 -5.35 22.35
N VAL A 277 -6.84 -4.35 22.22
CA VAL A 277 -6.82 -3.20 23.16
C VAL A 277 -8.12 -2.40 23.08
N ILE A 278 -8.54 -2.01 21.88
CA ILE A 278 -9.72 -1.13 21.69
C ILE A 278 -11.02 -1.90 21.91
N ALA A 279 -11.13 -3.13 21.36
CA ALA A 279 -12.38 -3.87 21.44
C ALA A 279 -12.60 -4.52 22.79
N GLU A 280 -11.57 -5.14 23.38
CA GLU A 280 -11.68 -5.96 24.57
C GLU A 280 -11.23 -5.20 25.83
N THR A 281 -9.96 -4.73 25.86
CA THR A 281 -9.40 -4.09 27.07
C THR A 281 -10.12 -2.78 27.42
N LEU A 282 -10.40 -1.94 26.43
CA LEU A 282 -11.12 -0.67 26.60
C LEU A 282 -12.64 -0.80 26.44
N GLY A 283 -13.14 -2.00 26.09
CA GLY A 283 -14.56 -2.34 26.12
C GLY A 283 -15.44 -1.67 25.07
N TRP A 284 -14.86 -1.09 24.00
CA TRP A 284 -15.66 -0.48 22.93
C TRP A 284 -16.23 -1.50 21.92
N GLY A 285 -15.71 -2.73 21.90
CA GLY A 285 -16.17 -3.79 21.01
C GLY A 285 -15.61 -3.72 19.59
N GLN A 286 -15.69 -4.86 18.90
CA GLN A 286 -15.09 -5.06 17.58
C GLN A 286 -15.64 -4.09 16.51
N SER A 287 -16.97 -3.88 16.47
CA SER A 287 -17.56 -2.99 15.47
C SER A 287 -17.04 -1.55 15.57
N ARG A 288 -16.82 -1.05 16.79
CA ARG A 288 -16.24 0.29 16.99
C ARG A 288 -14.76 0.33 16.61
N TRP A 289 -14.00 -0.73 16.86
CA TRP A 289 -12.63 -0.82 16.36
C TRP A 289 -12.59 -0.73 14.83
N LEU A 290 -13.42 -1.50 14.14
CA LEU A 290 -13.53 -1.49 12.67
C LEU A 290 -13.97 -0.11 12.13
N LEU A 291 -14.90 0.55 12.82
CA LEU A 291 -15.33 1.90 12.48
C LEU A 291 -14.20 2.93 12.68
N MET A 292 -13.47 2.84 13.80
CA MET A 292 -12.31 3.70 14.07
C MET A 292 -11.28 3.60 12.95
N THR A 293 -10.87 2.38 12.56
CA THR A 293 -9.89 2.19 11.48
C THR A 293 -10.38 2.73 10.15
N SER A 294 -11.66 2.54 9.83
CA SER A 294 -12.26 3.09 8.61
C SER A 294 -12.16 4.61 8.56
N ILE A 295 -12.45 5.30 9.66
CA ILE A 295 -12.39 6.77 9.75
C ILE A 295 -10.94 7.26 9.70
N VAL A 296 -10.04 6.61 10.44
CA VAL A 296 -8.60 6.95 10.49
C VAL A 296 -8.01 6.92 9.08
N PHE A 297 -8.29 5.87 8.31
CA PHE A 297 -7.71 5.72 6.96
C PHE A 297 -8.50 6.43 5.87
N ALA A 298 -9.78 6.75 6.06
CA ALA A 298 -10.48 7.73 5.23
C ALA A 298 -9.80 9.11 5.34
N GLY A 299 -9.42 9.53 6.55
CA GLY A 299 -8.60 10.73 6.76
C GLY A 299 -7.27 10.69 6.00
N ASN A 300 -6.55 9.57 6.08
CA ASN A 300 -5.30 9.37 5.33
C ASN A 300 -5.50 9.58 3.82
N ILE A 301 -6.52 8.95 3.23
CA ILE A 301 -6.80 9.02 1.79
C ILE A 301 -7.10 10.45 1.36
N LEU A 302 -7.96 11.15 2.10
CA LEU A 302 -8.35 12.54 1.79
C LEU A 302 -7.15 13.50 1.83
N PHE A 303 -6.22 13.29 2.75
CA PHE A 303 -5.04 14.16 2.93
C PHE A 303 -3.85 13.80 2.04
N ASN A 304 -3.86 12.66 1.33
CA ASN A 304 -2.80 12.32 0.38
C ASN A 304 -2.61 13.42 -0.69
N ALA A 305 -3.69 13.92 -1.28
CA ALA A 305 -3.62 14.99 -2.27
C ALA A 305 -3.13 16.32 -1.64
N ALA A 306 -3.57 16.63 -0.43
CA ALA A 306 -3.16 17.84 0.29
C ALA A 306 -1.66 17.84 0.59
N PHE A 307 -1.09 16.72 1.02
CA PHE A 307 0.36 16.60 1.27
C PHE A 307 1.20 16.56 0.00
N GLY A 308 0.65 16.09 -1.12
CA GLY A 308 1.27 16.25 -2.43
C GLY A 308 1.44 17.73 -2.78
N ALA A 309 0.35 18.50 -2.73
CA ALA A 309 0.35 19.93 -3.00
C ALA A 309 1.19 20.73 -1.98
N LEU A 310 1.17 20.34 -0.71
CA LEU A 310 2.00 20.96 0.31
C LEU A 310 3.49 20.71 0.03
N GLY A 311 3.84 19.49 -0.38
CA GLY A 311 5.21 19.13 -0.76
C GLY A 311 5.77 20.00 -1.90
N ASP A 312 4.94 20.32 -2.88
CA ASP A 312 5.32 21.20 -3.99
C ASP A 312 5.54 22.65 -3.53
N ARG A 313 4.88 23.09 -2.45
CA ARG A 313 4.99 24.47 -1.92
C ARG A 313 6.16 24.65 -0.95
N ILE A 314 6.30 23.77 0.04
CA ILE A 314 7.30 23.92 1.13
C ILE A 314 8.53 23.03 0.94
N GLY A 315 8.52 22.17 -0.07
CA GLY A 315 9.56 21.20 -0.41
C GLY A 315 9.22 19.79 0.01
N TRP A 316 9.52 18.83 -0.88
CA TRP A 316 9.20 17.42 -0.71
C TRP A 316 9.85 16.80 0.54
N THR A 317 11.15 17.02 0.71
CA THR A 317 11.89 16.47 1.87
C THR A 317 11.45 17.08 3.19
N THR A 318 11.06 18.36 3.20
CA THR A 318 10.53 19.05 4.38
C THR A 318 9.18 18.44 4.78
N THR A 319 8.28 18.23 3.81
CA THR A 319 6.96 17.62 4.05
C THR A 319 7.09 16.21 4.60
N VAL A 320 7.93 15.37 3.97
CA VAL A 320 8.18 14.00 4.45
C VAL A 320 8.75 14.02 5.87
N ARG A 321 9.74 14.86 6.14
CA ARG A 321 10.43 14.92 7.44
C ARG A 321 9.50 15.31 8.56
N TRP A 322 8.79 16.42 8.43
CA TRP A 322 8.03 16.99 9.53
C TRP A 322 6.63 16.40 9.68
N PHE A 323 5.93 16.12 8.58
CA PHE A 323 4.59 15.54 8.64
C PHE A 323 4.64 14.01 8.55
N GLY A 324 5.29 13.47 7.51
CA GLY A 324 5.35 12.02 7.29
C GLY A 324 6.13 11.24 8.35
N ILE A 325 7.13 11.81 8.99
CA ILE A 325 7.95 11.11 9.99
C ILE A 325 7.69 11.64 11.39
N VAL A 326 8.00 12.90 11.69
CA VAL A 326 7.82 13.46 13.05
C VAL A 326 6.34 13.51 13.42
N GLY A 327 5.50 14.01 12.52
CA GLY A 327 4.06 14.05 12.73
C GLY A 327 3.47 12.66 12.95
N SER A 328 3.87 11.68 12.12
CA SER A 328 3.39 10.29 12.30
C SER A 328 3.84 9.68 13.61
N ALA A 329 5.05 9.97 14.10
CA ALA A 329 5.50 9.53 15.42
C ALA A 329 4.61 10.10 16.55
N ILE A 330 4.32 11.40 16.48
CA ILE A 330 3.42 12.06 17.45
C ILE A 330 2.00 11.47 17.31
N GLY A 331 1.49 11.34 16.10
CA GLY A 331 0.18 10.75 15.85
C GLY A 331 0.05 9.32 16.37
N LEU A 332 1.10 8.50 16.21
CA LEU A 332 1.15 7.14 16.76
C LEU A 332 1.04 7.13 18.28
N LEU A 333 1.78 8.02 18.96
CA LEU A 333 1.70 8.18 20.41
C LEU A 333 0.31 8.64 20.85
N LEU A 334 -0.31 9.58 20.13
CA LEU A 334 -1.67 10.01 20.40
C LEU A 334 -2.66 8.84 20.20
N TRP A 335 -2.55 8.07 19.12
CA TRP A 335 -3.44 6.94 18.85
C TRP A 335 -3.31 5.83 19.88
N TRP A 336 -2.11 5.67 20.48
CA TRP A 336 -1.89 4.71 21.55
C TRP A 336 -2.37 5.24 22.91
N TYR A 337 -1.91 6.43 23.35
CA TYR A 337 -2.12 6.88 24.72
C TYR A 337 -3.50 7.52 24.96
N VAL A 338 -4.05 8.28 24.01
CA VAL A 338 -5.34 8.96 24.22
C VAL A 338 -6.48 8.00 24.54
N PRO A 339 -6.64 6.85 23.85
CA PRO A 339 -7.65 5.87 24.25
C PRO A 339 -7.55 5.37 25.70
N HIS A 340 -6.33 5.32 26.26
CA HIS A 340 -6.11 4.90 27.64
C HIS A 340 -6.39 6.01 28.67
N TRP A 341 -6.45 7.27 28.25
CA TRP A 341 -6.71 8.40 29.13
C TRP A 341 -8.18 8.81 29.22
N VAL A 342 -9.00 8.30 28.32
CA VAL A 342 -10.44 8.55 28.31
C VAL A 342 -11.19 7.41 28.99
N PRO A 343 -12.43 7.63 29.51
CA PRO A 343 -13.19 6.56 30.13
C PRO A 343 -13.48 5.40 29.19
N ALA A 344 -13.07 4.22 29.59
CA ALA A 344 -13.30 2.99 28.86
C ALA A 344 -14.81 2.75 28.61
N GLY A 345 -15.15 2.24 27.43
CA GLY A 345 -16.54 1.94 27.03
C GLY A 345 -17.44 3.16 26.76
N SER A 346 -16.98 4.39 27.06
CA SER A 346 -17.81 5.59 26.89
C SER A 346 -17.87 6.06 25.44
N ASP A 347 -19.01 6.65 25.03
CA ASP A 347 -19.21 7.13 23.66
C ASP A 347 -18.34 8.34 23.35
N TRP A 348 -18.25 9.30 24.26
CA TRP A 348 -17.41 10.48 24.05
C TRP A 348 -15.91 10.11 24.06
N GLY A 349 -15.51 9.16 24.91
CA GLY A 349 -14.15 8.66 24.93
C GLY A 349 -13.77 8.01 23.61
N PHE A 350 -14.69 7.24 23.01
CA PHE A 350 -14.53 6.68 21.69
C PHE A 350 -14.31 7.77 20.61
N VAL A 351 -15.11 8.84 20.62
CA VAL A 351 -14.96 9.96 19.68
C VAL A 351 -13.56 10.58 19.80
N VAL A 352 -13.10 10.84 21.03
CA VAL A 352 -11.75 11.40 21.27
C VAL A 352 -10.65 10.44 20.78
N ALA A 353 -10.80 9.14 21.01
CA ALA A 353 -9.89 8.13 20.54
C ALA A 353 -9.84 8.06 18.99
N VAL A 354 -11.00 8.18 18.32
CA VAL A 354 -11.09 8.26 16.85
C VAL A 354 -10.38 9.51 16.32
N ILE A 355 -10.57 10.67 16.97
CA ILE A 355 -9.87 11.90 16.57
C ILE A 355 -8.35 11.71 16.67
N ALA A 356 -7.86 11.15 17.79
CA ALA A 356 -6.43 10.89 17.98
C ALA A 356 -5.85 9.93 16.90
N GLY A 357 -6.57 8.85 16.60
CA GLY A 357 -6.20 7.95 15.50
C GLY A 357 -6.23 8.63 14.13
N THR A 358 -7.22 9.49 13.90
CA THR A 358 -7.36 10.24 12.62
C THR A 358 -6.18 11.20 12.42
N VAL A 359 -5.67 11.81 13.49
CA VAL A 359 -4.43 12.62 13.44
C VAL A 359 -3.26 11.78 12.94
N PHE A 360 -3.09 10.53 13.43
CA PHE A 360 -2.08 9.61 12.90
C PHE A 360 -2.30 9.32 11.43
N GLY A 361 -3.52 8.96 11.03
CA GLY A 361 -3.87 8.66 9.64
C GLY A 361 -3.57 9.83 8.70
N ILE A 362 -3.93 11.05 9.07
CA ILE A 362 -3.64 12.27 8.30
C ILE A 362 -2.13 12.50 8.16
N LEU A 363 -1.39 12.48 9.26
CA LEU A 363 0.04 12.77 9.27
C LEU A 363 0.85 11.68 8.54
N LEU A 364 0.38 10.43 8.61
CA LEU A 364 0.95 9.33 7.84
C LEU A 364 0.97 9.64 6.35
N ALA A 365 -0.05 10.32 5.80
CA ALA A 365 -0.10 10.71 4.39
C ALA A 365 1.04 11.66 3.95
N GLY A 366 1.75 12.25 4.89
CA GLY A 366 2.94 13.07 4.62
C GLY A 366 4.08 12.34 3.89
N PHE A 367 3.97 11.02 3.65
CA PHE A 367 4.90 10.26 2.82
C PHE A 367 4.78 10.52 1.31
N VAL A 368 3.66 11.06 0.85
CA VAL A 368 3.32 11.17 -0.59
C VAL A 368 4.46 11.76 -1.43
N PRO A 369 5.16 12.82 -1.01
CA PRO A 369 6.26 13.36 -1.80
C PRO A 369 7.45 12.41 -1.99
N LEU A 370 7.58 11.30 -1.24
CA LEU A 370 8.61 10.28 -1.50
C LEU A 370 8.49 9.65 -2.89
N GLY A 371 7.27 9.61 -3.44
CA GLY A 371 7.03 9.16 -4.82
C GLY A 371 7.73 10.04 -5.86
N ALA A 372 7.94 11.33 -5.58
CA ALA A 372 8.72 12.24 -6.42
C ALA A 372 10.21 12.21 -6.07
N ILE A 373 10.56 12.06 -4.80
CA ILE A 373 11.94 12.01 -4.33
C ILE A 373 12.68 10.79 -4.89
N MET A 374 12.07 9.61 -4.85
CA MET A 374 12.73 8.36 -5.23
C MET A 374 13.28 8.35 -6.67
N PRO A 375 12.51 8.69 -7.73
CA PRO A 375 13.05 8.76 -9.08
C PRO A 375 14.04 9.92 -9.27
N ALA A 376 13.94 11.00 -8.47
CA ALA A 376 14.90 12.11 -8.49
C ALA A 376 16.26 11.74 -7.88
N LEU A 377 16.32 10.75 -6.98
CA LEU A 377 17.57 10.22 -6.40
C LEU A 377 18.39 9.39 -7.40
N ALA A 378 17.78 8.85 -8.45
CA ALA A 378 18.43 8.07 -9.49
C ALA A 378 17.85 8.43 -10.87
N PRO A 379 18.21 9.60 -11.44
CA PRO A 379 17.64 10.10 -12.70
C PRO A 379 17.86 9.15 -13.89
N ASP A 380 18.97 8.43 -13.93
CA ASP A 380 19.31 7.48 -14.98
C ASP A 380 18.59 6.13 -14.82
N HIS A 381 18.08 5.81 -13.61
CA HIS A 381 17.46 4.55 -13.24
C HIS A 381 16.09 4.76 -12.56
N LYS A 382 15.26 5.68 -13.07
CA LYS A 382 13.97 6.06 -12.47
C LYS A 382 13.03 4.88 -12.24
N GLY A 383 12.97 3.93 -13.18
CA GLY A 383 12.14 2.73 -13.08
C GLY A 383 12.56 1.85 -11.89
N ALA A 384 13.85 1.57 -11.76
CA ALA A 384 14.40 0.78 -10.66
C ALA A 384 14.18 1.47 -9.29
N ALA A 385 14.33 2.80 -9.22
CA ALA A 385 14.06 3.58 -8.01
C ALA A 385 12.57 3.53 -7.62
N MET A 386 11.67 3.60 -8.59
CA MET A 386 10.22 3.44 -8.35
C MET A 386 9.85 2.02 -7.93
N ALA A 387 10.50 0.99 -8.50
CA ALA A 387 10.33 -0.39 -8.05
C ALA A 387 10.72 -0.55 -6.58
N MET A 388 11.83 0.07 -6.14
CA MET A 388 12.21 0.09 -4.74
C MET A 388 11.20 0.85 -3.85
N TYR A 389 10.63 1.95 -4.34
CA TYR A 389 9.58 2.67 -3.62
C TYR A 389 8.33 1.81 -3.39
N THR A 390 7.84 1.12 -4.42
CA THR A 390 6.67 0.23 -4.31
C THR A 390 6.95 -1.00 -3.45
N THR A 391 8.17 -1.55 -3.55
CA THR A 391 8.63 -2.65 -2.70
C THR A 391 8.67 -2.22 -1.23
N ALA A 392 9.12 -1.00 -0.92
CA ALA A 392 9.08 -0.46 0.45
C ALA A 392 7.65 -0.32 0.96
N ALA A 393 6.71 0.10 0.10
CA ALA A 393 5.29 0.20 0.48
C ALA A 393 4.69 -1.16 0.85
N GLY A 394 4.96 -2.19 0.05
CA GLY A 394 4.55 -3.58 0.36
C GLY A 394 5.30 -4.15 1.56
N GLY A 395 6.59 -3.86 1.69
CA GLY A 395 7.45 -4.33 2.78
C GLY A 395 7.14 -3.71 4.14
N ALA A 396 6.40 -2.60 4.17
CA ALA A 396 5.97 -2.00 5.44
C ALA A 396 5.08 -2.94 6.26
N THR A 397 4.33 -3.83 5.61
CA THR A 397 3.56 -4.89 6.28
C THR A 397 4.49 -5.83 7.04
N PHE A 398 5.61 -6.23 6.39
CA PHE A 398 6.61 -7.10 7.01
C PHE A 398 7.30 -6.42 8.20
N LEU A 399 7.81 -5.19 8.02
CA LEU A 399 8.48 -4.48 9.12
C LEU A 399 7.52 -4.25 10.30
N GLY A 400 6.26 -3.90 10.03
CA GLY A 400 5.25 -3.67 11.07
C GLY A 400 4.98 -4.91 11.91
N SER A 401 4.69 -6.03 11.27
CA SER A 401 4.43 -7.30 11.97
C SER A 401 5.69 -7.87 12.63
N ALA A 402 6.87 -7.73 11.99
CA ALA A 402 8.14 -8.20 12.55
C ALA A 402 8.49 -7.45 13.87
N VAL A 403 8.28 -6.13 13.92
CA VAL A 403 8.49 -5.35 15.15
C VAL A 403 7.56 -5.87 16.26
N VAL A 404 6.31 -6.15 15.95
CA VAL A 404 5.39 -6.74 16.95
C VAL A 404 5.87 -8.11 17.39
N ALA A 405 6.18 -9.02 16.47
CA ALA A 405 6.60 -10.37 16.77
C ALA A 405 7.88 -10.42 17.63
N VAL A 406 8.83 -9.52 17.36
CA VAL A 406 10.13 -9.49 18.07
C VAL A 406 10.03 -8.75 19.40
N VAL A 407 9.34 -7.61 19.45
CA VAL A 407 9.38 -6.71 20.62
C VAL A 407 8.30 -7.05 21.64
N ARG A 408 7.09 -7.45 21.21
CA ARG A 408 5.96 -7.67 22.10
C ARG A 408 6.21 -8.73 23.17
N PRO A 409 6.91 -9.86 22.92
CA PRO A 409 7.11 -10.92 23.93
C PRO A 409 7.84 -10.44 25.20
N TRP A 410 8.70 -9.43 25.09
CA TRP A 410 9.48 -8.91 26.22
C TRP A 410 9.16 -7.45 26.58
N GLY A 411 8.65 -6.65 25.64
CA GLY A 411 8.34 -5.24 25.84
C GLY A 411 6.85 -4.92 25.93
N GLY A 412 6.00 -5.92 25.69
CA GLY A 412 4.54 -5.73 25.64
C GLY A 412 4.12 -4.77 24.52
N ASN A 413 2.86 -4.36 24.52
CA ASN A 413 2.33 -3.43 23.53
C ASN A 413 3.00 -2.03 23.59
N VAL A 414 3.33 -1.58 24.81
CA VAL A 414 4.03 -0.29 25.00
C VAL A 414 5.43 -0.32 24.38
N GLY A 415 6.16 -1.43 24.57
CA GLY A 415 7.48 -1.62 23.93
C GLY A 415 7.41 -1.56 22.42
N VAL A 416 6.36 -2.15 21.80
CA VAL A 416 6.12 -2.09 20.35
C VAL A 416 5.93 -0.64 19.88
N VAL A 417 5.11 0.14 20.58
CA VAL A 417 4.87 1.56 20.23
C VAL A 417 6.16 2.36 20.27
N TRP A 418 6.95 2.21 21.32
CA TRP A 418 8.24 2.89 21.44
C TRP A 418 9.29 2.40 20.46
N ALA A 419 9.28 1.12 20.08
CA ALA A 419 10.13 0.62 19.01
C ALA A 419 9.83 1.32 17.66
N PHE A 420 8.56 1.53 17.35
CA PHE A 420 8.17 2.32 16.17
C PHE A 420 8.60 3.78 16.28
N VAL A 421 8.53 4.40 17.45
CA VAL A 421 9.04 5.76 17.66
C VAL A 421 10.56 5.83 17.41
N VAL A 422 11.32 4.85 17.89
CA VAL A 422 12.76 4.74 17.58
C VAL A 422 13.03 4.60 16.09
N LEU A 423 12.24 3.78 15.39
CA LEU A 423 12.34 3.67 13.93
C LEU A 423 12.02 5.00 13.24
N TYR A 424 11.01 5.74 13.69
CA TYR A 424 10.74 7.09 13.17
C TYR A 424 11.92 8.06 13.40
N VAL A 425 12.58 7.99 14.55
CA VAL A 425 13.81 8.79 14.81
C VAL A 425 14.91 8.43 13.81
N LEU A 426 15.12 7.13 13.54
CA LEU A 426 16.07 6.68 12.52
C LEU A 426 15.67 7.19 11.13
N ALA A 427 14.40 7.07 10.75
CA ALA A 427 13.90 7.60 9.48
C ALA A 427 14.06 9.12 9.38
N PHE A 428 13.82 9.86 10.47
CA PHE A 428 14.08 11.30 10.52
C PHE A 428 15.54 11.63 10.16
N LEU A 429 16.51 10.92 10.75
CA LEU A 429 17.93 11.09 10.44
C LEU A 429 18.23 10.75 8.96
N MET A 430 17.62 9.68 8.43
CA MET A 430 17.78 9.29 7.02
C MET A 430 17.27 10.36 6.05
N THR A 431 16.23 11.13 6.41
CA THR A 431 15.70 12.19 5.54
C THR A 431 16.71 13.29 5.20
N PHE A 432 17.76 13.50 6.02
CA PHE A 432 18.81 14.47 5.72
C PHE A 432 19.72 14.05 4.56
N ALA A 433 19.75 12.76 4.24
CA ALA A 433 20.48 12.23 3.09
C ALA A 433 19.66 12.30 1.78
N LEU A 434 18.34 12.53 1.85
CA LEU A 434 17.45 12.63 0.69
C LEU A 434 17.58 14.01 0.03
N LYS A 435 18.77 14.31 -0.49
CA LYS A 435 19.06 15.57 -1.18
C LYS A 435 18.70 15.45 -2.66
N VAL A 436 17.66 16.15 -3.09
CA VAL A 436 17.17 16.21 -4.46
C VAL A 436 16.85 17.66 -4.83
N ASP A 437 16.93 17.98 -6.12
CA ASP A 437 16.37 19.22 -6.64
C ASP A 437 14.84 19.10 -6.57
N GLN A 438 14.22 20.05 -5.88
CA GLN A 438 12.80 20.01 -5.58
C GLN A 438 12.21 21.43 -5.68
N PRO A 439 10.90 21.56 -5.97
CA PRO A 439 10.23 22.84 -5.94
C PRO A 439 10.44 23.54 -4.60
N ARG A 440 10.67 24.83 -4.62
CA ARG A 440 10.71 25.70 -3.43
C ARG A 440 9.88 26.94 -3.70
N VAL A 441 9.15 27.38 -2.70
CA VAL A 441 8.53 28.71 -2.69
C VAL A 441 9.65 29.74 -2.82
N GLY A 442 9.62 30.60 -3.85
CA GLY A 442 10.62 31.64 -4.11
C GLY A 442 11.57 31.43 -5.28
N LYS A 443 11.74 30.22 -5.81
CA LYS A 443 12.55 30.03 -7.04
C LYS A 443 11.81 30.38 -8.33
N LYS A 444 10.47 30.36 -8.34
CA LYS A 444 9.67 30.79 -9.50
C LYS A 444 9.70 32.30 -9.71
N ASP A 445 9.85 33.08 -8.62
CA ASP A 445 9.83 34.54 -8.69
C ASP A 445 11.16 35.12 -9.17
N ILE A 446 12.28 34.42 -8.98
CA ILE A 446 13.60 34.87 -9.44
C ILE A 446 13.75 34.66 -10.97
N ALA A 447 13.29 33.55 -11.50
CA ALA A 447 13.33 33.29 -12.94
C ALA A 447 12.33 34.17 -13.75
N ALA A 448 11.24 34.63 -13.11
CA ALA A 448 10.28 35.57 -13.70
C ALA A 448 10.73 37.04 -13.59
N ALA A 449 11.68 37.35 -12.70
CA ALA A 449 12.27 38.69 -12.57
C ALA A 449 13.53 38.87 -13.42
N GLU A 450 14.13 37.80 -13.92
CA GLU A 450 15.29 37.81 -14.84
C GLU A 450 14.91 37.60 -16.32
N ALA A 451 13.61 37.38 -16.64
CA ALA A 451 13.07 37.29 -17.97
C ALA A 451 12.25 38.55 -18.31
#